data_1f94321c7fc24b3e6241f6f044e6660b
#
_entry.id   1f94321c7fc24b3e6241f6f044e6660b
#
_cell.length_a   1.000
_cell.length_b   1.000
_cell.length_c   1.000
_cell.angle_alpha   90.00
_cell.angle_beta   90.00
_cell.angle_gamma   90.00
#
_symmetry.space_group_name_H-M   'P 1'
#
loop_
_entity.id
_entity.type
_entity.pdbx_description
1 polymer ?
#
loop_
_entity_poly.entity_id
_entity_poly.type
_entity_poly.pdbx_seq_one_letter_code
_entity_poly.pdbx_strand_id
1 'polypeptide(L)'
;MIPTKPSEAIWTDEQWKAIYAEGQDILVAAAAGSGKTAVLIERLIQKVLAPEDKRIDVDQLLVVTFTNASAAEMRNRMAEALEKAIAKDPHNQFLRRQLSLIGKAQISTLHSFCLSICRQYAYMIDLDPGFRIASQDEVALL
;
A
#
# COMPACT_ATOMS: atom_id res chain seq x y z
N MET A 1 -19.75 -7.06 4.61
CA MET A 1 -20.16 -8.45 4.19
C MET A 1 -19.26 -8.88 3.04
N ILE A 2 -18.66 -10.09 3.09
CA ILE A 2 -17.79 -10.60 2.02
C ILE A 2 -18.66 -10.95 0.81
N PRO A 3 -18.35 -10.43 -0.39
CA PRO A 3 -19.11 -10.73 -1.59
C PRO A 3 -18.97 -12.20 -2.01
N THR A 4 -19.98 -12.74 -2.68
CA THR A 4 -19.93 -14.11 -3.23
C THR A 4 -18.80 -14.19 -4.24
N LYS A 5 -17.93 -15.20 -4.09
CA LYS A 5 -16.82 -15.42 -5.00
C LYS A 5 -17.35 -15.91 -6.37
N PRO A 6 -17.04 -15.23 -7.48
CA PRO A 6 -17.35 -15.72 -8.82
C PRO A 6 -16.64 -17.06 -9.10
N SER A 7 -17.27 -17.94 -9.85
CA SER A 7 -16.69 -19.24 -10.26
C SER A 7 -15.38 -19.09 -11.08
N GLU A 8 -15.23 -17.97 -11.77
CA GLU A 8 -14.06 -17.63 -12.60
C GLU A 8 -12.94 -16.96 -11.83
N ALA A 9 -13.12 -16.67 -10.52
CA ALA A 9 -12.11 -16.01 -9.72
C ALA A 9 -10.88 -16.91 -9.53
N ILE A 10 -9.71 -16.36 -9.81
CA ILE A 10 -8.42 -17.04 -9.69
C ILE A 10 -7.98 -17.27 -8.22
N TRP A 11 -8.68 -16.63 -7.27
CA TRP A 11 -8.36 -16.65 -5.85
C TRP A 11 -8.95 -17.89 -5.16
N THR A 12 -8.22 -18.47 -4.19
CA THR A 12 -8.79 -19.49 -3.29
C THR A 12 -9.85 -18.85 -2.39
N ASP A 13 -10.66 -19.68 -1.71
CA ASP A 13 -11.70 -19.16 -0.80
C ASP A 13 -11.11 -18.39 0.39
N GLU A 14 -9.95 -18.83 0.88
CA GLU A 14 -9.22 -18.15 1.96
C GLU A 14 -8.61 -16.83 1.50
N GLN A 15 -8.02 -16.81 0.31
CA GLN A 15 -7.52 -15.58 -0.31
C GLN A 15 -8.66 -14.59 -0.57
N TRP A 16 -9.80 -15.05 -1.07
CA TRP A 16 -10.99 -14.23 -1.28
C TRP A 16 -11.50 -13.61 0.02
N LYS A 17 -11.56 -14.38 1.09
CA LYS A 17 -11.90 -13.87 2.42
C LYS A 17 -10.90 -12.81 2.88
N ALA A 18 -9.60 -13.03 2.70
CA ALA A 18 -8.57 -12.06 3.08
C ALA A 18 -8.65 -10.75 2.27
N ILE A 19 -9.02 -10.80 0.99
CA ILE A 19 -9.20 -9.64 0.14
C ILE A 19 -10.38 -8.77 0.61
N TYR A 20 -11.52 -9.38 0.92
CA TYR A 20 -12.78 -8.67 1.14
C TYR A 20 -13.22 -8.56 2.61
N ALA A 21 -12.50 -9.14 3.57
CA ALA A 21 -12.86 -8.99 4.98
C ALA A 21 -12.72 -7.53 5.44
N GLU A 22 -13.69 -7.05 6.22
CA GLU A 22 -13.79 -5.68 6.71
C GLU A 22 -14.20 -5.62 8.17
N GLY A 23 -13.99 -4.47 8.82
CA GLY A 23 -14.48 -4.17 10.16
C GLY A 23 -13.69 -4.79 11.30
N GLN A 24 -12.51 -5.38 11.02
CA GLN A 24 -11.61 -5.97 12.02
C GLN A 24 -10.17 -6.01 11.53
N ASP A 25 -9.24 -6.19 12.45
CA ASP A 25 -7.85 -6.49 12.12
C ASP A 25 -7.73 -7.90 11.52
N ILE A 26 -6.87 -8.04 10.51
CA ILE A 26 -6.72 -9.29 9.77
C ILE A 26 -5.26 -9.71 9.78
N LEU A 27 -5.00 -10.88 10.34
CA LEU A 27 -3.72 -11.56 10.25
C LEU A 27 -3.78 -12.64 9.17
N VAL A 28 -2.93 -12.53 8.15
CA VAL A 28 -2.79 -13.53 7.09
C VAL A 28 -1.50 -14.30 7.29
N ALA A 29 -1.60 -15.51 7.83
CA ALA A 29 -0.48 -16.43 7.97
C ALA A 29 -0.49 -17.43 6.81
N ALA A 30 0.63 -17.50 6.07
CA ALA A 30 0.76 -18.42 4.95
C ALA A 30 2.24 -18.66 4.61
N ALA A 31 2.55 -19.80 4.02
CA ALA A 31 3.90 -20.16 3.59
C ALA A 31 4.49 -19.20 2.54
N ALA A 32 5.80 -19.22 2.36
CA ALA A 32 6.44 -18.48 1.27
C ALA A 32 5.88 -18.95 -0.10
N GLY A 33 5.70 -18.03 -1.03
CA GLY A 33 5.13 -18.35 -2.36
C GLY A 33 3.62 -18.53 -2.40
N SER A 34 2.89 -18.43 -1.29
CA SER A 34 1.42 -18.59 -1.22
C SER A 34 0.61 -17.42 -1.80
N GLY A 35 1.24 -16.44 -2.40
CA GLY A 35 0.57 -15.28 -2.99
C GLY A 35 0.15 -14.18 -2.01
N LYS A 36 0.71 -14.12 -0.78
CA LYS A 36 0.39 -13.08 0.23
C LYS A 36 0.46 -11.66 -0.34
N THR A 37 1.52 -11.34 -1.06
CA THR A 37 1.71 -10.02 -1.66
C THR A 37 0.65 -9.73 -2.72
N ALA A 38 0.28 -10.70 -3.54
CA ALA A 38 -0.77 -10.56 -4.54
C ALA A 38 -2.14 -10.31 -3.87
N VAL A 39 -2.47 -11.05 -2.80
CA VAL A 39 -3.68 -10.86 -2.00
C VAL A 39 -3.72 -9.45 -1.37
N LEU A 40 -2.59 -8.99 -0.82
CA LEU A 40 -2.50 -7.65 -0.25
C LEU A 40 -2.73 -6.57 -1.31
N ILE A 41 -2.07 -6.68 -2.45
CA ILE A 41 -2.23 -5.72 -3.55
C ILE A 41 -3.67 -5.69 -4.03
N GLU A 42 -4.28 -6.86 -4.27
CA GLU A 42 -5.69 -6.94 -4.68
C GLU A 42 -6.61 -6.30 -3.65
N ARG A 43 -6.39 -6.56 -2.35
CA ARG A 43 -7.15 -5.92 -1.27
C ARG A 43 -7.07 -4.40 -1.32
N LEU A 44 -5.88 -3.84 -1.54
CA LEU A 44 -5.67 -2.39 -1.65
C LEU A 44 -6.42 -1.82 -2.87
N ILE A 45 -6.31 -2.50 -4.01
CA ILE A 45 -7.02 -2.13 -5.25
C ILE A 45 -8.53 -2.12 -5.02
N GLN A 46 -9.08 -3.17 -4.41
CA GLN A 46 -10.52 -3.27 -4.14
C GLN A 46 -11.01 -2.18 -3.19
N LYS A 47 -10.18 -1.72 -2.24
CA LYS A 47 -10.53 -0.59 -1.36
C LYS A 47 -10.57 0.74 -2.09
N VAL A 48 -9.66 0.97 -3.02
CA VAL A 48 -9.63 2.21 -3.83
C VAL A 48 -10.75 2.21 -4.89
N LEU A 49 -11.04 1.05 -5.48
CA LEU A 49 -12.08 0.89 -6.51
C LEU A 49 -13.48 0.64 -5.93
N ALA A 50 -13.64 0.64 -4.61
CA ALA A 50 -14.92 0.44 -3.96
C ALA A 50 -15.96 1.52 -4.34
N PRO A 51 -17.26 1.30 -4.11
CA PRO A 51 -18.29 2.31 -4.25
C PRO A 51 -17.98 3.57 -3.43
N GLU A 52 -18.55 4.70 -3.84
CA GLU A 52 -18.23 6.03 -3.31
C GLU A 52 -18.32 6.15 -1.78
N ASP A 53 -19.27 5.46 -1.18
CA ASP A 53 -19.49 5.43 0.27
C ASP A 53 -18.45 4.62 1.05
N LYS A 54 -17.62 3.81 0.37
CA LYS A 54 -16.66 2.88 0.98
C LYS A 54 -15.25 3.00 0.46
N ARG A 55 -15.05 3.74 -0.63
CA ARG A 55 -13.72 3.90 -1.23
C ARG A 55 -12.83 4.78 -0.34
N ILE A 56 -11.55 4.51 -0.42
CA ILE A 56 -10.51 5.30 0.24
C ILE A 56 -9.56 5.86 -0.82
N ASP A 57 -9.05 7.05 -0.58
CA ASP A 57 -8.02 7.64 -1.44
C ASP A 57 -6.68 6.93 -1.23
N VAL A 58 -5.86 6.85 -2.29
CA VAL A 58 -4.55 6.15 -2.25
C VAL A 58 -3.61 6.77 -1.22
N ASP A 59 -3.69 8.08 -1.01
CA ASP A 59 -2.88 8.82 -0.04
C ASP A 59 -3.31 8.62 1.42
N GLN A 60 -4.47 7.99 1.65
CA GLN A 60 -4.93 7.54 2.97
C GLN A 60 -4.42 6.14 3.34
N LEU A 61 -3.74 5.45 2.41
CA LEU A 61 -3.16 4.14 2.64
C LEU A 61 -1.76 4.27 3.25
N LEU A 62 -1.51 3.51 4.31
CA LEU A 62 -0.17 3.23 4.79
C LEU A 62 0.16 1.76 4.52
N VAL A 63 1.14 1.53 3.67
CA VAL A 63 1.63 0.19 3.31
C VAL A 63 3.11 0.10 3.63
N VAL A 64 3.45 -0.83 4.52
CA VAL A 64 4.83 -1.03 4.96
C VAL A 64 5.35 -2.36 4.45
N THR A 65 6.54 -2.34 3.86
CA THR A 65 7.23 -3.51 3.32
C THR A 65 8.61 -3.67 3.93
N PHE A 66 9.27 -4.81 3.68
CA PHE A 66 10.65 -5.02 4.10
C PHE A 66 11.68 -4.45 3.12
N THR A 67 11.35 -4.37 1.83
CA THR A 67 12.28 -3.93 0.79
C THR A 67 11.73 -2.81 -0.06
N ASN A 68 12.61 -1.94 -0.55
CA ASN A 68 12.24 -0.88 -1.49
C ASN A 68 11.70 -1.44 -2.81
N ALA A 69 12.23 -2.60 -3.26
CA ALA A 69 11.75 -3.29 -4.45
C ALA A 69 10.27 -3.70 -4.31
N SER A 70 9.90 -4.30 -3.17
CA SER A 70 8.49 -4.66 -2.90
C SER A 70 7.57 -3.43 -2.83
N ALA A 71 8.04 -2.33 -2.25
CA ALA A 71 7.26 -1.09 -2.22
C ALA A 71 7.06 -0.51 -3.63
N ALA A 72 8.09 -0.55 -4.48
CA ALA A 72 7.99 -0.12 -5.87
C ALA A 72 7.04 -1.02 -6.69
N GLU A 73 7.14 -2.35 -6.52
CA GLU A 73 6.23 -3.30 -7.16
C GLU A 73 4.78 -3.04 -6.78
N MET A 74 4.47 -2.80 -5.51
CA MET A 74 3.12 -2.48 -5.07
C MET A 74 2.59 -1.21 -5.73
N ARG A 75 3.39 -0.13 -5.77
CA ARG A 75 2.99 1.10 -6.47
C ARG A 75 2.70 0.87 -7.95
N ASN A 76 3.56 0.13 -8.64
CA ASN A 76 3.40 -0.16 -10.07
C ASN A 76 2.12 -0.96 -10.32
N ARG A 77 1.86 -2.01 -9.55
CA ARG A 77 0.65 -2.83 -9.70
C ARG A 77 -0.63 -2.05 -9.41
N MET A 78 -0.59 -1.15 -8.41
CA MET A 78 -1.74 -0.27 -8.14
C MET A 78 -1.95 0.72 -9.29
N ALA A 79 -0.89 1.30 -9.85
CA ALA A 79 -0.98 2.18 -11.02
C ALA A 79 -1.59 1.45 -12.22
N GLU A 80 -1.09 0.25 -12.56
CA GLU A 80 -1.63 -0.58 -13.64
C GLU A 80 -3.12 -0.91 -13.46
N ALA A 81 -3.54 -1.20 -12.23
CA ALA A 81 -4.95 -1.48 -11.93
C ALA A 81 -5.83 -0.24 -12.12
N LEU A 82 -5.36 0.93 -11.70
CA LEU A 82 -6.06 2.20 -11.92
C LEU A 82 -6.12 2.55 -13.41
N GLU A 83 -5.05 2.36 -14.16
CA GLU A 83 -5.03 2.56 -15.61
C GLU A 83 -6.04 1.66 -16.33
N LYS A 84 -6.11 0.38 -15.94
CA LYS A 84 -7.12 -0.56 -16.47
C LYS A 84 -8.55 -0.14 -16.13
N ALA A 85 -8.75 0.41 -14.91
CA ALA A 85 -10.06 0.93 -14.52
C ALA A 85 -10.43 2.21 -15.31
N ILE A 86 -9.47 3.11 -15.51
CA ILE A 86 -9.64 4.33 -16.33
C ILE A 86 -9.94 3.96 -17.79
N ALA A 87 -9.31 2.91 -18.34
CA ALA A 87 -9.60 2.46 -19.69
C ALA A 87 -11.05 2.01 -19.88
N LYS A 88 -11.68 1.47 -18.80
CA LYS A 88 -13.11 1.09 -18.81
C LYS A 88 -14.05 2.26 -18.59
N ASP A 89 -13.63 3.27 -17.85
CA ASP A 89 -14.40 4.50 -17.57
C ASP A 89 -13.49 5.73 -17.70
N PRO A 90 -13.24 6.20 -18.95
CA PRO A 90 -12.31 7.28 -19.23
C PRO A 90 -12.71 8.64 -18.65
N HIS A 91 -13.97 8.84 -18.30
CA HIS A 91 -14.47 10.11 -17.75
C HIS A 91 -14.46 10.15 -16.23
N ASN A 92 -14.06 9.09 -15.56
CA ASN A 92 -14.01 8.99 -14.11
C ASN A 92 -12.87 9.85 -13.54
N GLN A 93 -13.22 11.03 -13.05
CA GLN A 93 -12.25 11.98 -12.48
C GLN A 93 -11.61 11.44 -11.19
N PHE A 94 -12.34 10.65 -10.41
CA PHE A 94 -11.80 10.04 -9.20
C PHE A 94 -10.62 9.11 -9.54
N LEU A 95 -10.77 8.18 -10.49
CA LEU A 95 -9.71 7.26 -10.88
C LEU A 95 -8.46 8.00 -11.38
N ARG A 96 -8.64 9.04 -12.19
CA ARG A 96 -7.54 9.88 -12.67
C ARG A 96 -6.82 10.59 -11.52
N ARG A 97 -7.58 11.10 -10.55
CA ARG A 97 -7.01 11.69 -9.33
C ARG A 97 -6.22 10.66 -8.54
N GLN A 98 -6.76 9.44 -8.33
CA GLN A 98 -6.05 8.37 -7.62
C GLN A 98 -4.73 8.02 -8.31
N LEU A 99 -4.70 7.91 -9.62
CA LEU A 99 -3.48 7.66 -10.38
C LEU A 99 -2.43 8.77 -10.16
N SER A 100 -2.84 10.03 -10.12
CA SER A 100 -1.94 11.16 -9.83
C SER A 100 -1.40 11.17 -8.40
N LEU A 101 -2.14 10.58 -7.45
CA LEU A 101 -1.77 10.50 -6.03
C LEU A 101 -0.87 9.30 -5.70
N ILE A 102 -0.69 8.35 -6.60
CA ILE A 102 0.11 7.13 -6.36
C ILE A 102 1.54 7.46 -5.89
N GLY A 103 2.15 8.50 -6.42
CA GLY A 103 3.48 8.95 -6.01
C GLY A 103 3.53 9.54 -4.59
N LYS A 104 2.39 9.93 -4.04
CA LYS A 104 2.23 10.47 -2.67
C LYS A 104 1.76 9.43 -1.66
N ALA A 105 1.32 8.25 -2.15
CA ALA A 105 0.88 7.16 -1.30
C ALA A 105 2.02 6.70 -0.36
N GLN A 106 1.71 6.51 0.90
CA GLN A 106 2.67 6.04 1.92
C GLN A 106 2.92 4.53 1.76
N ILE A 107 3.58 4.17 0.66
CA ILE A 107 4.00 2.79 0.36
C ILE A 107 5.52 2.75 0.42
N SER A 108 6.09 2.27 1.51
CA SER A 108 7.53 2.35 1.76
C SER A 108 8.02 1.24 2.68
N THR A 109 9.32 1.17 2.92
CA THR A 109 9.83 0.33 4.01
C THR A 109 9.51 0.98 5.36
N LEU A 110 9.46 0.16 6.43
CA LEU A 110 9.26 0.67 7.80
C LEU A 110 10.31 1.74 8.15
N HIS A 111 11.57 1.50 7.83
CA HIS A 111 12.65 2.47 8.08
C HIS A 111 12.45 3.78 7.34
N SER A 112 12.06 3.73 6.07
CA SER A 112 11.78 4.95 5.27
C SER A 112 10.59 5.72 5.82
N PHE A 113 9.53 5.01 6.26
CA PHE A 113 8.38 5.62 6.91
C PHE A 113 8.79 6.31 8.23
N CYS A 114 9.48 5.60 9.11
CA CYS A 114 9.96 6.18 10.38
C CYS A 114 10.84 7.41 10.13
N LEU A 115 11.76 7.34 9.15
CA LEU A 115 12.61 8.47 8.79
C LEU A 115 11.80 9.68 8.32
N SER A 116 10.74 9.46 7.53
CA SER A 116 9.86 10.55 7.08
C SER A 116 9.14 11.21 8.25
N ILE A 117 8.67 10.43 9.23
CA ILE A 117 8.06 10.95 10.47
C ILE A 117 9.07 11.74 11.29
N CYS A 118 10.29 11.21 11.50
CA CYS A 118 11.32 11.94 12.23
C CYS A 118 11.66 13.28 11.58
N ARG A 119 11.72 13.35 10.25
CA ARG A 119 11.97 14.61 9.53
C ARG A 119 10.80 15.59 9.64
N GLN A 120 9.58 15.10 9.52
CA GLN A 120 8.38 15.93 9.60
C GLN A 120 8.20 16.55 10.98
N TYR A 121 8.56 15.82 12.03
CA TYR A 121 8.37 16.24 13.43
C TYR A 121 9.70 16.48 14.17
N ALA A 122 10.79 16.74 13.45
CA ALA A 122 12.12 16.98 14.00
C ALA A 122 12.12 18.06 15.08
N TYR A 123 11.34 19.13 14.88
CA TYR A 123 11.19 20.24 15.80
C TYR A 123 10.62 19.86 17.17
N MET A 124 9.87 18.74 17.27
CA MET A 124 9.29 18.30 18.55
C MET A 124 10.30 17.59 19.46
N ILE A 125 11.43 17.18 18.92
CA ILE A 125 12.46 16.39 19.62
C ILE A 125 13.84 17.05 19.55
N ASP A 126 13.90 18.35 19.24
CA ASP A 126 15.13 19.14 19.08
C ASP A 126 16.15 18.49 18.11
N LEU A 127 15.66 17.83 17.07
CA LEU A 127 16.48 17.24 16.03
C LEU A 127 16.64 18.22 14.86
N ASP A 128 17.88 18.38 14.36
CA ASP A 128 18.12 19.15 13.14
C ASP A 128 17.34 18.52 11.96
N PRO A 129 16.45 19.26 11.28
CA PRO A 129 15.72 18.73 10.11
C PRO A 129 16.64 18.21 8.99
N GLY A 130 17.87 18.72 8.92
CA GLY A 130 18.90 18.30 7.97
C GLY A 130 19.69 17.07 8.41
N PHE A 131 19.31 16.39 9.49
CA PHE A 131 20.02 15.21 9.96
C PHE A 131 20.10 14.12 8.89
N ARG A 132 21.17 13.35 8.89
CA ARG A 132 21.38 12.15 8.08
C ARG A 132 21.54 10.92 8.95
N ILE A 133 21.24 9.78 8.38
CA ILE A 133 21.55 8.50 9.02
C ILE A 133 23.05 8.24 8.84
N ALA A 134 23.75 7.98 9.93
CA ALA A 134 25.17 7.59 9.88
C ALA A 134 25.34 6.23 9.19
N SER A 135 26.43 6.08 8.46
CA SER A 135 26.83 4.77 7.92
C SER A 135 27.32 3.85 9.04
N GLN A 136 27.37 2.53 8.77
CA GLN A 136 27.89 1.57 9.74
C GLN A 136 29.34 1.86 10.14
N ASP A 137 30.15 2.35 9.19
CA ASP A 137 31.55 2.71 9.45
C ASP A 137 31.67 3.92 10.37
N GLU A 138 30.81 4.91 10.22
CA GLU A 138 30.74 6.08 11.10
C GLU A 138 30.29 5.71 12.52
N VAL A 139 29.33 4.79 12.64
CA VAL A 139 28.85 4.30 13.95
C VAL A 139 29.92 3.49 14.67
N ALA A 140 30.78 2.77 13.93
CA ALA A 140 31.89 2.02 14.52
C ALA A 140 33.02 2.90 15.07
N LEU A 141 33.06 4.20 14.72
CA LEU A 141 34.05 5.18 15.17
C LEU A 141 33.58 6.01 16.38
N LEU A 142 32.35 5.85 16.79
CA LEU A 142 31.72 6.50 17.95
C LEU A 142 31.77 5.60 19.19
#